data_85f1e93e10c47df13c513883f33392e4
#
_entry.id   85f1e93e10c47df13c513883f33392e4
#
_cell.length_a   1.000
_cell.length_b   1.000
_cell.length_c   1.000
_cell.angle_alpha   90.00
_cell.angle_beta   90.00
_cell.angle_gamma   90.00
#
_symmetry.space_group_name_H-M   'P 1'
#
loop_
_entity.id
_entity.type
_entity.pdbx_description
1 polymer ?
#
loop_
_entity_poly.entity_id
_entity_poly.type
_entity_poly.pdbx_seq_one_letter_code
_entity_poly.pdbx_strand_id
1 'polypeptide(L)'
;MKIFFSPKTQNHSPKTFISRGHVIESPERAERADILRTAAKNAGHIITEIFSEHHHTALDIHDEAYISFLKNGWQQWSILDGSSDEIIPNVHPGRNMNANPSAIVSAAGYYQADTACPIGEKTWEGAKASADTVIAAASNLLDRHKNNEHENFVYSLCRPPGHHAYADQAGGFCFLNNCAIAANFFLKQGLTKIAILDVDVHHGNGTQGIFYERSDVLTVSLHGDPSEYYPFFAGYEEEVGLANGKNFNINFPLSRGTADIEYMRVLQKALEKINDFKPQILIIALGLDASEEDPLAFL
;
A
#
# COMPACT_ATOMS: atom_id res chain seq x y z
N MET A 1 -15.52 17.18 0.61
CA MET A 1 -14.13 16.66 0.65
C MET A 1 -13.53 16.73 -0.74
N LYS A 2 -12.24 17.05 -0.84
CA LYS A 2 -11.47 17.03 -2.09
C LYS A 2 -10.83 15.66 -2.29
N ILE A 3 -11.00 15.09 -3.49
CA ILE A 3 -10.50 13.76 -3.85
C ILE A 3 -9.52 13.92 -5.02
N PHE A 4 -8.35 13.33 -4.90
CA PHE A 4 -7.31 13.31 -5.94
C PHE A 4 -7.32 11.97 -6.67
N PHE A 5 -7.16 12.02 -7.98
CA PHE A 5 -7.19 10.84 -8.85
C PHE A 5 -6.32 11.08 -10.08
N SER A 6 -5.59 10.08 -10.54
CA SER A 6 -4.91 10.10 -11.83
C SER A 6 -5.53 9.09 -12.81
N PRO A 7 -5.99 9.50 -14.00
CA PRO A 7 -6.46 8.56 -15.01
C PRO A 7 -5.42 7.52 -15.44
N LYS A 8 -4.12 7.83 -15.33
CA LYS A 8 -3.02 6.89 -15.65
C LYS A 8 -3.01 5.64 -14.75
N THR A 9 -3.64 5.70 -13.56
CA THR A 9 -3.77 4.53 -12.68
C THR A 9 -4.56 3.40 -13.33
N GLN A 10 -5.45 3.72 -14.27
CA GLN A 10 -6.24 2.73 -15.01
C GLN A 10 -5.43 1.91 -16.02
N ASN A 11 -4.22 2.37 -16.37
CA ASN A 11 -3.33 1.66 -17.28
C ASN A 11 -2.74 0.39 -16.64
N HIS A 12 -2.67 0.33 -15.31
CA HIS A 12 -2.38 -0.91 -14.60
C HIS A 12 -3.60 -1.83 -14.68
N SER A 13 -3.48 -2.95 -15.36
CA SER A 13 -4.56 -3.91 -15.57
C SER A 13 -4.02 -5.34 -15.52
N PRO A 14 -3.77 -5.86 -14.30
CA PRO A 14 -3.29 -7.22 -14.13
C PRO A 14 -4.35 -8.22 -14.60
N LYS A 15 -3.90 -9.27 -15.29
CA LYS A 15 -4.76 -10.31 -15.83
C LYS A 15 -4.81 -11.54 -14.93
N THR A 16 -3.68 -11.83 -14.30
CA THR A 16 -3.45 -13.10 -13.63
C THR A 16 -3.45 -12.95 -12.11
N PHE A 17 -4.11 -13.88 -11.44
CA PHE A 17 -4.03 -14.08 -10.01
C PHE A 17 -3.87 -15.57 -9.72
N ILE A 18 -2.95 -15.93 -8.81
CA ILE A 18 -2.76 -17.32 -8.41
C ILE A 18 -3.39 -17.51 -7.03
N SER A 19 -4.45 -18.31 -6.99
CA SER A 19 -5.15 -18.65 -5.75
C SER A 19 -5.19 -20.16 -5.55
N ARG A 20 -4.64 -20.63 -4.41
CA ARG A 20 -4.64 -22.06 -4.06
C ARG A 20 -4.14 -22.99 -5.17
N GLY A 21 -3.12 -22.54 -5.93
CA GLY A 21 -2.57 -23.29 -7.07
C GLY A 21 -3.34 -23.17 -8.38
N HIS A 22 -4.44 -22.43 -8.41
CA HIS A 22 -5.20 -22.17 -9.62
C HIS A 22 -4.89 -20.79 -10.17
N VAL A 23 -4.70 -20.70 -11.48
CA VAL A 23 -4.61 -19.43 -12.21
C VAL A 23 -6.03 -18.96 -12.51
N ILE A 24 -6.39 -17.79 -12.00
CA ILE A 24 -7.69 -17.15 -12.20
C ILE A 24 -7.51 -15.72 -12.68
N GLU A 25 -8.59 -15.07 -13.10
CA GLU A 25 -8.58 -13.64 -13.44
C GLU A 25 -8.30 -12.78 -12.18
N SER A 26 -7.49 -11.74 -12.35
CA SER A 26 -7.16 -10.85 -11.23
C SER A 26 -8.41 -10.13 -10.70
N PRO A 27 -8.65 -10.15 -9.38
CA PRO A 27 -9.72 -9.35 -8.78
C PRO A 27 -9.37 -7.84 -8.73
N GLU A 28 -8.09 -7.50 -8.84
CA GLU A 28 -7.61 -6.12 -8.91
C GLU A 28 -7.78 -5.57 -10.33
N ARG A 29 -8.90 -4.89 -10.60
CA ARG A 29 -9.32 -4.44 -11.93
C ARG A 29 -9.39 -2.91 -12.03
N ALA A 30 -9.18 -2.38 -13.24
CA ALA A 30 -9.23 -0.95 -13.51
C ALA A 30 -10.61 -0.32 -13.18
N GLU A 31 -11.69 -1.08 -13.37
CA GLU A 31 -13.07 -0.64 -13.08
C GLU A 31 -13.29 -0.25 -11.62
N ARG A 32 -12.51 -0.79 -10.67
CA ARG A 32 -12.59 -0.44 -9.24
C ARG A 32 -12.40 1.06 -9.03
N ALA A 33 -11.45 1.68 -9.74
CA ALA A 33 -11.23 3.12 -9.66
C ALA A 33 -12.43 3.93 -10.21
N ASP A 34 -13.06 3.48 -11.30
CA ASP A 34 -14.23 4.15 -11.86
C ASP A 34 -15.46 4.04 -10.96
N ILE A 35 -15.66 2.88 -10.33
CA ILE A 35 -16.75 2.67 -9.37
C ILE A 35 -16.59 3.63 -8.19
N LEU A 36 -15.42 3.68 -7.56
CA LEU A 36 -15.13 4.55 -6.43
C LEU A 36 -15.23 6.03 -6.83
N ARG A 37 -14.69 6.41 -7.98
CA ARG A 37 -14.76 7.78 -8.51
C ARG A 37 -16.22 8.20 -8.75
N THR A 38 -17.03 7.31 -9.32
CA THR A 38 -18.44 7.56 -9.57
C THR A 38 -19.23 7.71 -8.27
N ALA A 39 -19.01 6.81 -7.31
CA ALA A 39 -19.62 6.89 -5.98
C ALA A 39 -19.27 8.21 -5.28
N ALA A 40 -18.01 8.61 -5.32
CA ALA A 40 -17.55 9.87 -4.76
C ALA A 40 -18.21 11.10 -5.40
N LYS A 41 -18.35 11.12 -6.73
CA LYS A 41 -19.10 12.20 -7.45
C LYS A 41 -20.56 12.23 -7.05
N ASN A 42 -21.22 11.08 -6.97
CA ASN A 42 -22.63 10.97 -6.59
C ASN A 42 -22.86 11.43 -5.13
N ALA A 43 -21.86 11.24 -4.26
CA ALA A 43 -21.87 11.75 -2.89
C ALA A 43 -21.53 13.26 -2.79
N GLY A 44 -21.39 13.97 -3.91
CA GLY A 44 -21.13 15.41 -3.95
C GLY A 44 -19.68 15.81 -3.67
N HIS A 45 -18.73 14.88 -3.78
CA HIS A 45 -17.30 15.18 -3.59
C HIS A 45 -16.66 15.78 -4.85
N ILE A 46 -15.62 16.60 -4.64
CA ILE A 46 -14.88 17.26 -5.73
C ILE A 46 -13.71 16.39 -6.15
N ILE A 47 -13.72 15.91 -7.40
CA ILE A 47 -12.62 15.15 -7.98
C ILE A 47 -11.62 16.10 -8.63
N THR A 48 -10.36 16.00 -8.24
CA THR A 48 -9.23 16.71 -8.85
C THR A 48 -8.38 15.70 -9.59
N GLU A 49 -8.33 15.80 -10.91
CA GLU A 49 -7.51 14.93 -11.74
C GLU A 49 -6.05 15.40 -11.78
N ILE A 50 -5.12 14.45 -11.63
CA ILE A 50 -3.68 14.69 -11.62
C ILE A 50 -3.09 14.15 -12.92
N PHE A 51 -2.47 15.03 -13.69
CA PHE A 51 -1.81 14.71 -14.96
C PHE A 51 -0.30 14.96 -14.92
N SER A 52 0.18 15.75 -13.94
CA SER A 52 1.59 16.12 -13.83
C SER A 52 2.40 15.02 -13.18
N GLU A 53 3.56 14.74 -13.78
CA GLU A 53 4.61 13.97 -13.11
C GLU A 53 5.30 14.89 -12.10
N HIS A 54 5.21 14.54 -10.85
CA HIS A 54 6.01 15.19 -9.83
C HIS A 54 7.37 14.50 -9.74
N HIS A 55 8.48 15.23 -9.76
CA HIS A 55 9.81 14.67 -9.46
C HIS A 55 9.90 14.43 -7.94
N HIS A 56 9.99 13.16 -7.52
CA HIS A 56 9.73 12.85 -6.12
C HIS A 56 10.95 12.33 -5.40
N THR A 57 11.44 13.18 -4.52
CA THR A 57 12.29 12.75 -3.41
C THR A 57 11.53 11.88 -2.38
N ALA A 58 10.20 11.78 -2.46
CA ALA A 58 9.42 10.95 -1.53
C ALA A 58 9.47 9.46 -1.88
N LEU A 59 9.81 9.12 -3.13
CA LEU A 59 10.01 7.73 -3.55
C LEU A 59 11.27 7.08 -2.97
N ASP A 60 12.19 7.85 -2.39
CA ASP A 60 13.39 7.33 -1.73
C ASP A 60 13.11 6.58 -0.41
N ILE A 61 11.83 6.40 -0.05
CA ILE A 61 11.40 5.40 0.92
C ILE A 61 11.54 3.96 0.37
N HIS A 62 11.65 3.83 -0.95
CA HIS A 62 11.92 2.58 -1.65
C HIS A 62 13.36 2.53 -2.15
N ASP A 63 13.93 1.33 -2.21
CA ASP A 63 15.26 1.08 -2.73
C ASP A 63 15.36 1.43 -4.21
N GLU A 64 16.45 2.11 -4.61
CA GLU A 64 16.70 2.52 -5.99
C GLU A 64 16.76 1.31 -6.95
N ALA A 65 17.34 0.19 -6.51
CA ALA A 65 17.40 -1.04 -7.30
C ALA A 65 16.02 -1.64 -7.53
N TYR A 66 15.15 -1.61 -6.52
CA TYR A 66 13.76 -2.03 -6.64
C TYR A 66 12.96 -1.12 -7.59
N ILE A 67 13.10 0.19 -7.45
CA ILE A 67 12.48 1.16 -8.39
C ILE A 67 12.95 0.91 -9.82
N SER A 68 14.24 0.63 -10.02
CA SER A 68 14.79 0.29 -11.33
C SER A 68 14.19 -1.00 -11.89
N PHE A 69 13.99 -2.02 -11.05
CA PHE A 69 13.30 -3.26 -11.44
C PHE A 69 11.85 -2.99 -11.87
N LEU A 70 11.07 -2.26 -11.08
CA LEU A 70 9.68 -1.92 -11.45
C LEU A 70 9.59 -1.17 -12.77
N LYS A 71 10.54 -0.27 -13.01
CA LYS A 71 10.58 0.58 -14.22
C LYS A 71 10.98 -0.17 -15.47
N ASN A 72 11.94 -1.09 -15.38
CA ASN A 72 12.60 -1.69 -16.55
C ASN A 72 12.36 -3.21 -16.66
N GLY A 73 11.82 -3.84 -15.63
CA GLY A 73 11.72 -5.29 -15.54
C GLY A 73 10.85 -5.89 -16.64
N TRP A 74 9.69 -5.29 -16.92
CA TRP A 74 8.80 -5.83 -17.96
C TRP A 74 9.44 -5.84 -19.35
N GLN A 75 10.20 -4.82 -19.72
CA GLN A 75 10.90 -4.77 -21.01
C GLN A 75 11.96 -5.88 -21.13
N GLN A 76 12.67 -6.19 -20.02
CA GLN A 76 13.62 -7.30 -20.00
C GLN A 76 12.92 -8.65 -20.00
N TRP A 77 11.77 -8.76 -19.36
CA TRP A 77 10.96 -9.98 -19.32
C TRP A 77 10.34 -10.31 -20.69
N SER A 78 9.74 -9.30 -21.34
CA SER A 78 8.99 -9.45 -22.59
C SER A 78 9.81 -9.94 -23.79
N ILE A 79 11.15 -9.83 -23.73
CA ILE A 79 12.06 -10.32 -24.78
C ILE A 79 12.58 -11.74 -24.52
N LEU A 80 12.25 -12.35 -23.38
CA LEU A 80 12.62 -13.73 -23.09
C LEU A 80 11.75 -14.69 -23.92
N ASP A 81 12.38 -15.67 -24.50
CA ASP A 81 11.65 -16.72 -25.24
C ASP A 81 10.73 -17.51 -24.28
N GLY A 82 9.45 -17.61 -24.65
CA GLY A 82 8.43 -18.29 -23.85
C GLY A 82 7.96 -17.54 -22.59
N SER A 83 8.31 -16.26 -22.43
CA SER A 83 7.81 -15.45 -21.30
C SER A 83 6.30 -15.20 -21.42
N SER A 84 5.64 -15.08 -20.27
CA SER A 84 4.23 -14.65 -20.17
C SER A 84 4.09 -13.14 -20.36
N ASP A 85 2.84 -12.67 -20.56
CA ASP A 85 2.51 -11.24 -20.67
C ASP A 85 2.78 -10.45 -19.37
N GLU A 86 2.95 -11.13 -18.25
CA GLU A 86 3.18 -10.54 -16.93
C GLU A 86 4.35 -11.24 -16.25
N ILE A 87 5.15 -10.47 -15.49
CA ILE A 87 6.19 -11.03 -14.63
C ILE A 87 5.51 -11.65 -13.43
N ILE A 88 5.60 -12.98 -13.32
CA ILE A 88 5.16 -13.74 -12.16
C ILE A 88 6.31 -14.66 -11.77
N PRO A 89 6.89 -14.54 -10.58
CA PRO A 89 8.00 -15.36 -10.17
C PRO A 89 7.57 -16.80 -9.91
N ASN A 90 8.43 -17.74 -10.26
CA ASN A 90 8.27 -19.16 -9.93
C ASN A 90 9.16 -19.62 -8.77
N VAL A 91 10.04 -18.73 -8.28
CA VAL A 91 10.94 -18.98 -7.15
C VAL A 91 11.16 -17.69 -6.36
N HIS A 92 11.11 -17.79 -5.06
CA HIS A 92 11.44 -16.71 -4.13
C HIS A 92 12.66 -17.10 -3.28
N PRO A 93 13.44 -16.14 -2.78
CA PRO A 93 14.54 -16.43 -1.86
C PRO A 93 14.05 -17.23 -0.64
N GLY A 94 14.70 -18.33 -0.35
CA GLY A 94 14.50 -19.10 0.86
C GLY A 94 15.57 -18.81 1.91
N ARG A 95 15.64 -19.65 2.94
CA ARG A 95 16.64 -19.50 4.00
C ARG A 95 18.05 -19.57 3.41
N ASN A 96 18.92 -18.64 3.83
CA ASN A 96 20.32 -18.51 3.37
C ASN A 96 20.48 -18.19 1.88
N MET A 97 19.42 -17.70 1.21
CA MET A 97 19.45 -17.20 -0.16
C MET A 97 19.39 -15.68 -0.14
N ASN A 98 20.54 -15.02 -0.21
CA ASN A 98 20.68 -13.56 -0.11
C ASN A 98 21.52 -12.95 -1.24
N ALA A 99 21.75 -13.69 -2.32
CA ALA A 99 22.47 -13.18 -3.48
C ALA A 99 21.63 -12.15 -4.24
N ASN A 100 22.25 -11.05 -4.64
CA ASN A 100 21.59 -10.03 -5.46
C ASN A 100 21.51 -10.52 -6.92
N PRO A 101 20.32 -10.75 -7.48
CA PRO A 101 20.15 -11.33 -8.80
C PRO A 101 20.43 -10.29 -9.91
N SER A 102 21.08 -10.72 -10.99
CA SER A 102 21.29 -9.89 -12.19
C SER A 102 20.36 -10.27 -13.36
N ALA A 103 19.87 -11.50 -13.40
CA ALA A 103 18.93 -11.94 -14.45
C ALA A 103 17.49 -11.60 -14.07
N ILE A 104 16.69 -11.18 -15.06
CA ILE A 104 15.29 -10.76 -14.82
C ILE A 104 14.43 -11.85 -14.19
N VAL A 105 14.65 -13.14 -14.52
CA VAL A 105 13.91 -14.27 -13.93
C VAL A 105 14.17 -14.40 -12.42
N SER A 106 15.41 -14.22 -11.98
CA SER A 106 15.74 -14.24 -10.55
C SER A 106 15.35 -12.94 -9.85
N ALA A 107 15.49 -11.79 -10.53
CA ALA A 107 15.05 -10.49 -10.02
C ALA A 107 13.53 -10.47 -9.75
N ALA A 108 12.75 -11.15 -10.58
CA ALA A 108 11.30 -11.31 -10.37
C ALA A 108 10.99 -11.88 -8.98
N GLY A 109 11.64 -12.98 -8.57
CA GLY A 109 11.41 -13.57 -7.25
C GLY A 109 12.06 -12.81 -6.10
N TYR A 110 13.09 -12.03 -6.38
CA TYR A 110 13.75 -11.21 -5.37
C TYR A 110 12.94 -9.96 -4.99
N TYR A 111 12.35 -9.29 -5.98
CA TYR A 111 11.60 -8.04 -5.82
C TYR A 111 10.08 -8.21 -5.73
N GLN A 112 9.55 -9.43 -5.81
CA GLN A 112 8.14 -9.75 -5.57
C GLN A 112 8.05 -10.75 -4.40
N ALA A 113 7.37 -10.37 -3.32
CA ALA A 113 7.22 -11.20 -2.12
C ALA A 113 6.29 -12.40 -2.34
N ASP A 114 5.37 -12.27 -3.29
CA ASP A 114 4.36 -13.27 -3.62
C ASP A 114 3.94 -13.20 -5.10
N THR A 115 2.99 -14.04 -5.50
CA THR A 115 2.45 -14.10 -6.86
C THR A 115 1.21 -13.23 -7.07
N ALA A 116 0.78 -12.46 -6.07
CA ALA A 116 -0.40 -11.61 -6.15
C ALA A 116 -0.09 -10.20 -6.71
N CYS A 117 1.15 -9.95 -7.12
CA CYS A 117 1.58 -8.67 -7.69
C CYS A 117 2.19 -8.85 -9.09
N PRO A 118 1.45 -9.38 -10.09
CA PRO A 118 1.97 -9.55 -11.44
C PRO A 118 2.33 -8.20 -12.06
N ILE A 119 3.48 -8.12 -12.75
CA ILE A 119 3.98 -6.89 -13.36
C ILE A 119 3.80 -6.97 -14.88
N GLY A 120 2.87 -6.19 -15.41
CA GLY A 120 2.65 -6.00 -16.84
C GLY A 120 3.32 -4.74 -17.38
N GLU A 121 3.18 -4.51 -18.69
CA GLU A 121 3.76 -3.39 -19.44
C GLU A 121 3.52 -2.02 -18.79
N LYS A 122 2.32 -1.82 -18.24
CA LYS A 122 1.86 -0.52 -17.70
C LYS A 122 1.83 -0.45 -16.17
N THR A 123 2.33 -1.48 -15.49
CA THR A 123 2.32 -1.51 -14.03
C THR A 123 3.10 -0.37 -13.41
N TRP A 124 4.32 -0.10 -13.92
CA TRP A 124 5.11 1.04 -13.44
C TRP A 124 4.40 2.39 -13.62
N GLU A 125 3.78 2.59 -14.79
CA GLU A 125 3.05 3.84 -15.08
C GLU A 125 1.88 4.03 -14.10
N GLY A 126 1.11 2.97 -13.84
CA GLY A 126 0.00 3.00 -12.89
C GLY A 126 0.46 3.21 -11.45
N ALA A 127 1.49 2.48 -11.01
CA ALA A 127 2.04 2.60 -9.66
C ALA A 127 2.62 4.00 -9.41
N LYS A 128 3.38 4.54 -10.37
CA LYS A 128 3.88 5.91 -10.29
C LYS A 128 2.75 6.94 -10.24
N ALA A 129 1.72 6.78 -11.06
CA ALA A 129 0.55 7.67 -11.05
C ALA A 129 -0.20 7.62 -9.71
N SER A 130 -0.27 6.46 -9.06
CA SER A 130 -0.80 6.31 -7.71
C SER A 130 0.04 7.10 -6.69
N ALA A 131 1.36 6.97 -6.74
CA ALA A 131 2.29 7.75 -5.90
C ALA A 131 2.18 9.27 -6.16
N ASP A 132 2.08 9.70 -7.42
CA ASP A 132 1.88 11.10 -7.78
C ASP A 132 0.56 11.65 -7.20
N THR A 133 -0.49 10.82 -7.19
CA THR A 133 -1.79 11.18 -6.65
C THR A 133 -1.74 11.42 -5.14
N VAL A 134 -1.10 10.54 -4.38
CA VAL A 134 -0.99 10.71 -2.93
C VAL A 134 -0.13 11.91 -2.55
N ILE A 135 0.94 12.19 -3.30
CA ILE A 135 1.78 13.36 -3.05
C ILE A 135 1.02 14.67 -3.34
N ALA A 136 0.25 14.71 -4.44
CA ALA A 136 -0.58 15.87 -4.74
C ALA A 136 -1.63 16.13 -3.65
N ALA A 137 -2.24 15.06 -3.12
CA ALA A 137 -3.17 15.15 -2.00
C ALA A 137 -2.47 15.66 -0.72
N ALA A 138 -1.31 15.09 -0.38
CA ALA A 138 -0.52 15.49 0.78
C ALA A 138 -0.05 16.95 0.70
N SER A 139 0.44 17.38 -0.47
CA SER A 139 0.82 18.77 -0.72
C SER A 139 -0.35 19.72 -0.54
N ASN A 140 -1.50 19.39 -1.12
CA ASN A 140 -2.72 20.21 -0.98
C ASN A 140 -3.14 20.33 0.50
N LEU A 141 -3.10 19.24 1.26
CA LEU A 141 -3.43 19.27 2.69
C LEU A 141 -2.49 20.19 3.48
N LEU A 142 -1.19 20.11 3.21
CA LEU A 142 -0.18 20.93 3.86
C LEU A 142 -0.35 22.42 3.54
N ASP A 143 -0.63 22.76 2.28
CA ASP A 143 -0.83 24.14 1.84
C ASP A 143 -2.11 24.73 2.49
N ARG A 144 -3.19 23.96 2.57
CA ARG A 144 -4.43 24.36 3.25
C ARG A 144 -4.21 24.61 4.73
N HIS A 145 -3.44 23.74 5.41
CA HIS A 145 -3.07 23.94 6.80
C HIS A 145 -2.29 25.25 7.00
N LYS A 146 -1.31 25.54 6.14
CA LYS A 146 -0.56 26.80 6.18
C LYS A 146 -1.44 28.04 5.96
N ASN A 147 -2.52 27.91 5.18
CA ASN A 147 -3.46 28.97 4.85
C ASN A 147 -4.61 29.10 5.89
N ASN A 148 -4.59 28.31 6.99
CA ASN A 148 -5.64 28.24 7.99
C ASN A 148 -7.04 27.91 7.44
N GLU A 149 -7.10 27.08 6.39
CA GLU A 149 -8.38 26.58 5.86
C GLU A 149 -9.00 25.57 6.83
N HIS A 150 -10.34 25.57 6.94
CA HIS A 150 -11.03 24.73 7.93
C HIS A 150 -11.16 23.26 7.55
N GLU A 151 -11.01 22.90 6.28
CA GLU A 151 -11.13 21.52 5.82
C GLU A 151 -9.78 20.80 5.90
N ASN A 152 -9.62 19.95 6.91
CA ASN A 152 -8.34 19.33 7.31
C ASN A 152 -8.20 17.89 6.83
N PHE A 153 -8.90 17.49 5.78
CA PHE A 153 -8.81 16.14 5.22
C PHE A 153 -8.96 16.15 3.69
N VAL A 154 -8.27 15.22 3.08
CA VAL A 154 -8.30 14.95 1.63
C VAL A 154 -8.34 13.44 1.43
N TYR A 155 -8.81 12.98 0.28
CA TYR A 155 -8.77 11.59 -0.12
C TYR A 155 -7.93 11.42 -1.37
N SER A 156 -7.01 10.45 -1.37
CA SER A 156 -6.25 10.05 -2.53
C SER A 156 -6.78 8.70 -3.02
N LEU A 157 -7.41 8.69 -4.18
CA LEU A 157 -7.89 7.47 -4.80
C LEU A 157 -6.71 6.79 -5.51
N CYS A 158 -5.94 6.04 -4.73
CA CYS A 158 -4.75 5.35 -5.15
C CYS A 158 -5.08 3.95 -5.70
N ARG A 159 -4.66 3.68 -6.95
CA ARG A 159 -4.67 2.38 -7.57
C ARG A 159 -3.46 2.27 -8.52
N PRO A 160 -2.62 1.22 -8.42
CA PRO A 160 -2.68 0.10 -7.46
C PRO A 160 -2.60 0.56 -5.99
N PRO A 161 -3.02 -0.34 -5.04
CA PRO A 161 -2.86 -0.10 -3.60
C PRO A 161 -1.39 -0.10 -3.17
N GLY A 162 -1.09 0.04 -1.87
CA GLY A 162 0.28 0.26 -1.46
C GLY A 162 0.75 -0.45 -0.19
N HIS A 163 -0.10 -0.81 0.74
CA HIS A 163 0.28 -1.17 2.11
C HIS A 163 1.09 -2.47 2.24
N HIS A 164 1.02 -3.37 1.25
CA HIS A 164 1.84 -4.58 1.20
C HIS A 164 3.23 -4.38 0.58
N ALA A 165 3.48 -3.26 -0.13
CA ALA A 165 4.78 -2.99 -0.72
C ALA A 165 5.80 -2.61 0.37
N TYR A 166 6.89 -3.39 0.47
CA TYR A 166 8.06 -3.09 1.28
C TYR A 166 8.94 -2.01 0.63
N ALA A 167 10.02 -1.64 1.28
CA ALA A 167 11.02 -0.74 0.70
C ALA A 167 11.60 -1.30 -0.61
N ASP A 168 11.71 -2.62 -0.72
CA ASP A 168 12.43 -3.35 -1.76
C ASP A 168 11.64 -4.48 -2.42
N GLN A 169 10.35 -4.66 -2.09
CA GLN A 169 9.54 -5.75 -2.64
C GLN A 169 8.09 -5.33 -2.89
N ALA A 170 7.52 -5.77 -4.02
CA ALA A 170 6.09 -5.78 -4.28
C ALA A 170 5.41 -6.98 -3.60
N GLY A 171 4.12 -6.89 -3.33
CA GLY A 171 3.30 -7.98 -2.80
C GLY A 171 1.84 -7.57 -2.73
N GLY A 172 0.91 -8.52 -2.67
CA GLY A 172 -0.51 -8.25 -2.40
C GLY A 172 -1.13 -7.12 -3.24
N PHE A 173 -0.97 -7.14 -4.56
CA PHE A 173 -1.42 -6.08 -5.50
C PHE A 173 -0.64 -4.76 -5.40
N CYS A 174 0.31 -4.62 -4.46
CA CYS A 174 1.01 -3.37 -4.16
C CYS A 174 2.41 -3.35 -4.78
N PHE A 175 2.80 -2.18 -5.32
CA PHE A 175 4.11 -1.96 -5.95
C PHE A 175 4.86 -0.80 -5.29
N LEU A 176 4.20 0.30 -5.01
CA LEU A 176 4.73 1.44 -4.26
C LEU A 176 3.84 1.66 -3.04
N ASN A 177 4.45 1.87 -1.87
CA ASN A 177 3.69 2.07 -0.64
C ASN A 177 3.18 3.51 -0.54
N ASN A 178 1.96 3.74 -0.99
CA ASN A 178 1.37 5.07 -1.04
C ASN A 178 1.31 5.75 0.33
N CYS A 179 0.98 5.01 1.40
CA CYS A 179 0.95 5.56 2.76
C CYS A 179 2.35 5.92 3.27
N ALA A 180 3.35 5.08 2.99
CA ALA A 180 4.74 5.36 3.35
C ALA A 180 5.30 6.55 2.57
N ILE A 181 4.97 6.68 1.28
CA ILE A 181 5.33 7.83 0.44
C ILE A 181 4.72 9.11 1.00
N ALA A 182 3.44 9.09 1.40
CA ALA A 182 2.81 10.26 2.01
C ALA A 182 3.46 10.63 3.35
N ALA A 183 3.75 9.64 4.22
CA ALA A 183 4.43 9.87 5.47
C ALA A 183 5.83 10.48 5.26
N ASN A 184 6.61 9.90 4.34
CA ASN A 184 7.93 10.40 3.98
C ASN A 184 7.89 11.82 3.39
N PHE A 185 6.87 12.13 2.59
CA PHE A 185 6.64 13.49 2.09
C PHE A 185 6.47 14.48 3.26
N PHE A 186 5.58 14.21 4.21
CA PHE A 186 5.35 15.08 5.36
C PHE A 186 6.59 15.25 6.24
N LEU A 187 7.34 14.17 6.49
CA LEU A 187 8.59 14.22 7.26
C LEU A 187 9.63 15.12 6.57
N LYS A 188 9.76 15.05 5.25
CA LYS A 188 10.62 15.94 4.46
C LYS A 188 10.16 17.39 4.45
N GLN A 189 8.90 17.67 4.74
CA GLN A 189 8.37 19.01 4.96
C GLN A 189 8.58 19.53 6.40
N GLY A 190 9.30 18.77 7.23
CA GLY A 190 9.67 19.16 8.59
C GLY A 190 8.71 18.72 9.70
N LEU A 191 7.69 17.91 9.38
CA LEU A 191 6.88 17.24 10.40
C LEU A 191 7.72 16.14 11.07
N THR A 192 7.41 15.81 12.32
CA THR A 192 8.24 14.90 13.13
C THR A 192 7.47 13.71 13.69
N LYS A 193 6.14 13.73 13.61
CA LYS A 193 5.26 12.64 14.10
C LYS A 193 4.12 12.42 13.15
N ILE A 194 4.12 11.27 12.49
CA ILE A 194 3.08 10.83 11.58
C ILE A 194 2.47 9.52 12.12
N ALA A 195 1.16 9.37 12.07
CA ALA A 195 0.53 8.07 12.32
C ALA A 195 -0.06 7.53 11.01
N ILE A 196 0.04 6.22 10.83
CA ILE A 196 -0.64 5.48 9.77
C ILE A 196 -1.59 4.50 10.46
N LEU A 197 -2.89 4.65 10.21
CA LEU A 197 -3.93 3.71 10.61
C LEU A 197 -4.35 2.90 9.39
N ASP A 198 -4.15 1.61 9.44
CA ASP A 198 -4.57 0.67 8.40
C ASP A 198 -5.84 -0.05 8.85
N VAL A 199 -6.92 0.10 8.08
CA VAL A 199 -8.22 -0.53 8.31
C VAL A 199 -8.62 -1.50 7.20
N ASP A 200 -7.70 -1.76 6.27
CA ASP A 200 -7.82 -2.88 5.33
C ASP A 200 -7.89 -4.20 6.10
N VAL A 201 -8.66 -5.17 5.61
CA VAL A 201 -8.80 -6.48 6.29
C VAL A 201 -7.49 -7.27 6.28
N HIS A 202 -6.58 -6.98 5.32
CA HIS A 202 -5.25 -7.56 5.28
C HIS A 202 -4.26 -6.71 6.09
N HIS A 203 -3.33 -7.37 6.77
CA HIS A 203 -2.26 -6.65 7.46
C HIS A 203 -1.35 -5.89 6.48
N GLY A 204 -1.09 -4.61 6.77
CA GLY A 204 -0.18 -3.76 6.00
C GLY A 204 1.31 -4.07 6.26
N ASN A 205 1.74 -5.29 5.91
CA ASN A 205 3.08 -5.81 6.20
C ASN A 205 4.22 -4.99 5.56
N GLY A 206 3.98 -4.40 4.39
CA GLY A 206 4.93 -3.49 3.75
C GLY A 206 5.10 -2.19 4.54
N THR A 207 4.01 -1.59 4.99
CA THR A 207 4.04 -0.39 5.83
C THR A 207 4.74 -0.67 7.15
N GLN A 208 4.41 -1.77 7.83
CA GLN A 208 5.11 -2.23 9.03
C GLN A 208 6.61 -2.37 8.75
N GLY A 209 7.00 -3.08 7.69
CA GLY A 209 8.40 -3.35 7.37
C GLY A 209 9.22 -2.08 7.11
N ILE A 210 8.66 -1.09 6.42
CA ILE A 210 9.32 0.20 6.14
C ILE A 210 9.61 0.99 7.42
N PHE A 211 8.69 0.98 8.39
CA PHE A 211 8.80 1.81 9.60
C PHE A 211 9.20 1.03 10.86
N TYR A 212 9.53 -0.26 10.75
CA TYR A 212 9.72 -1.17 11.89
C TYR A 212 10.80 -0.74 12.89
N GLU A 213 11.83 0.00 12.43
CA GLU A 213 12.93 0.51 13.25
C GLU A 213 12.87 2.03 13.47
N ARG A 214 11.72 2.67 13.14
CA ARG A 214 11.54 4.13 13.18
C ARG A 214 10.55 4.54 14.25
N SER A 215 10.84 5.65 14.93
CA SER A 215 9.99 6.24 16.01
C SER A 215 9.25 7.50 15.56
N ASP A 216 9.51 8.01 14.37
CA ASP A 216 8.85 9.20 13.82
C ASP A 216 7.53 8.88 13.11
N VAL A 217 7.28 7.57 12.84
CA VAL A 217 6.01 7.08 12.31
C VAL A 217 5.46 5.98 13.22
N LEU A 218 4.23 6.18 13.70
CA LEU A 218 3.46 5.14 14.39
C LEU A 218 2.62 4.39 13.35
N THR A 219 2.78 3.08 13.26
CA THR A 219 1.94 2.20 12.43
C THR A 219 0.95 1.45 13.30
N VAL A 220 -0.33 1.50 12.94
CA VAL A 220 -1.42 0.80 13.66
C VAL A 220 -2.26 0.09 12.62
N SER A 221 -2.49 -1.21 12.76
CA SER A 221 -3.25 -2.01 11.80
C SER A 221 -4.31 -2.87 12.50
N LEU A 222 -5.56 -2.83 11.98
CA LEU A 222 -6.67 -3.71 12.36
C LEU A 222 -6.92 -4.66 11.19
N HIS A 223 -6.69 -5.95 11.37
CA HIS A 223 -6.71 -6.89 10.25
C HIS A 223 -7.13 -8.30 10.70
N GLY A 224 -7.50 -9.14 9.75
CA GLY A 224 -7.78 -10.54 10.00
C GLY A 224 -6.57 -11.28 10.57
N ASP A 225 -6.79 -12.22 11.49
CA ASP A 225 -5.73 -12.99 12.14
C ASP A 225 -4.77 -13.62 11.13
N PRO A 226 -3.48 -13.26 11.12
CA PRO A 226 -2.52 -13.73 10.14
C PRO A 226 -2.24 -15.24 10.24
N SER A 227 -2.62 -15.90 11.33
CA SER A 227 -2.54 -17.35 11.44
C SER A 227 -3.46 -18.08 10.44
N GLU A 228 -4.52 -17.41 9.97
CA GLU A 228 -5.53 -17.95 9.04
C GLU A 228 -5.66 -17.15 7.76
N TYR A 229 -5.13 -15.92 7.72
CA TYR A 229 -5.36 -14.97 6.64
C TYR A 229 -4.06 -14.35 6.10
N TYR A 230 -4.07 -13.91 4.82
CA TYR A 230 -2.94 -13.25 4.20
C TYR A 230 -2.55 -11.97 5.00
N PRO A 231 -1.27 -11.66 5.22
CA PRO A 231 -0.06 -12.25 4.61
C PRO A 231 0.56 -13.41 5.40
N PHE A 232 -0.10 -14.01 6.37
CA PHE A 232 0.27 -15.18 7.17
C PHE A 232 1.49 -15.03 8.08
N PHE A 233 2.56 -14.38 7.62
CA PHE A 233 3.87 -14.37 8.27
C PHE A 233 4.19 -13.06 8.99
N ALA A 234 3.26 -12.10 9.00
CA ALA A 234 3.38 -10.81 9.67
C ALA A 234 2.01 -10.30 10.10
N GLY A 235 1.97 -9.46 11.14
CA GLY A 235 0.73 -8.89 11.69
C GLY A 235 0.37 -9.43 13.07
N TYR A 236 1.27 -10.11 13.75
CA TYR A 236 1.05 -10.63 15.08
C TYR A 236 1.15 -9.53 16.15
N GLU A 237 0.39 -9.67 17.26
CA GLU A 237 0.30 -8.67 18.33
C GLU A 237 1.67 -8.38 18.98
N GLU A 238 2.55 -9.37 19.05
CA GLU A 238 3.90 -9.24 19.61
C GLU A 238 4.91 -8.51 18.71
N GLU A 239 4.55 -8.20 17.46
CA GLU A 239 5.40 -7.45 16.53
C GLU A 239 5.28 -5.95 16.82
N VAL A 240 6.05 -5.47 17.78
CA VAL A 240 5.94 -4.11 18.35
C VAL A 240 7.00 -3.13 17.84
N GLY A 241 7.73 -3.48 16.77
CA GLY A 241 8.86 -2.70 16.28
C GLY A 241 10.21 -3.13 16.86
N LEU A 242 11.28 -2.63 16.28
CA LEU A 242 12.66 -2.97 16.64
C LEU A 242 13.50 -1.70 16.82
N ALA A 243 14.59 -1.79 17.59
CA ALA A 243 15.54 -0.71 17.82
C ALA A 243 14.83 0.60 18.22
N ASN A 244 14.98 1.70 17.46
CA ASN A 244 14.32 2.96 17.72
C ASN A 244 12.81 2.93 17.49
N GLY A 245 12.33 1.99 16.69
CA GLY A 245 10.90 1.77 16.38
C GLY A 245 10.14 0.93 17.41
N LYS A 246 10.82 0.49 18.48
CA LYS A 246 10.16 -0.32 19.52
C LYS A 246 8.98 0.43 20.14
N ASN A 247 7.79 -0.18 20.14
CA ASN A 247 6.50 0.36 20.56
C ASN A 247 5.88 1.40 19.61
N PHE A 248 6.41 1.51 18.38
CA PHE A 248 5.84 2.35 17.33
C PHE A 248 5.18 1.53 16.20
N ASN A 249 5.02 0.22 16.42
CA ASN A 249 4.20 -0.67 15.61
C ASN A 249 3.17 -1.36 16.51
N ILE A 250 1.89 -1.33 16.13
CA ILE A 250 0.78 -1.91 16.91
C ILE A 250 -0.15 -2.67 15.97
N ASN A 251 -0.29 -3.96 16.23
CA ASN A 251 -1.16 -4.86 15.49
C ASN A 251 -2.36 -5.27 16.34
N PHE A 252 -3.54 -5.28 15.70
CA PHE A 252 -4.79 -5.78 16.26
C PHE A 252 -5.33 -6.88 15.35
N PRO A 253 -4.82 -8.12 15.45
CA PRO A 253 -5.37 -9.25 14.73
C PRO A 253 -6.79 -9.57 15.22
N LEU A 254 -7.71 -9.73 14.29
CA LEU A 254 -9.14 -9.98 14.53
C LEU A 254 -9.51 -11.37 14.07
N SER A 255 -10.25 -12.09 14.89
CA SER A 255 -10.72 -13.44 14.56
C SER A 255 -11.73 -13.41 13.41
N ARG A 256 -11.78 -14.47 12.64
CA ARG A 256 -12.80 -14.65 11.59
C ARG A 256 -14.21 -14.46 12.15
N GLY A 257 -15.03 -13.68 11.45
CA GLY A 257 -16.40 -13.38 11.84
C GLY A 257 -16.53 -12.34 12.95
N THR A 258 -15.49 -11.52 13.18
CA THR A 258 -15.56 -10.38 14.10
C THR A 258 -16.65 -9.41 13.64
N ALA A 259 -17.67 -9.20 14.49
CA ALA A 259 -18.79 -8.31 14.18
C ALA A 259 -18.47 -6.84 14.50
N ASP A 260 -19.28 -5.92 13.96
CA ASP A 260 -19.14 -4.45 14.08
C ASP A 260 -18.85 -3.97 15.50
N ILE A 261 -19.57 -4.51 16.50
CA ILE A 261 -19.43 -4.07 17.90
C ILE A 261 -18.00 -4.34 18.41
N GLU A 262 -17.44 -5.50 18.10
CA GLU A 262 -16.08 -5.85 18.51
C GLU A 262 -15.05 -5.07 17.70
N TYR A 263 -15.24 -4.95 16.37
CA TYR A 263 -14.40 -4.15 15.50
C TYR A 263 -14.30 -2.70 16.00
N MET A 264 -15.44 -2.06 16.29
CA MET A 264 -15.50 -0.69 16.82
C MET A 264 -14.82 -0.54 18.17
N ARG A 265 -14.89 -1.57 19.03
CA ARG A 265 -14.17 -1.58 20.31
C ARG A 265 -12.66 -1.61 20.13
N VAL A 266 -12.17 -2.39 19.16
CA VAL A 266 -10.75 -2.47 18.83
C VAL A 266 -10.29 -1.18 18.15
N LEU A 267 -11.09 -0.64 17.24
CA LEU A 267 -10.80 0.66 16.60
C LEU A 267 -10.67 1.78 17.65
N GLN A 268 -11.54 1.79 18.67
CA GLN A 268 -11.42 2.77 19.76
C GLN A 268 -10.07 2.66 20.49
N LYS A 269 -9.59 1.45 20.78
CA LYS A 269 -8.26 1.24 21.38
C LYS A 269 -7.13 1.73 20.46
N ALA A 270 -7.24 1.48 19.17
CA ALA A 270 -6.28 1.97 18.17
C ALA A 270 -6.22 3.50 18.16
N LEU A 271 -7.38 4.16 18.18
CA LEU A 271 -7.48 5.63 18.22
C LEU A 271 -6.91 6.21 19.53
N GLU A 272 -7.07 5.53 20.67
CA GLU A 272 -6.43 5.93 21.93
C GLU A 272 -4.90 5.90 21.82
N LYS A 273 -4.30 4.85 21.22
CA LYS A 273 -2.86 4.77 20.97
C LYS A 273 -2.36 5.87 20.04
N ILE A 274 -3.11 6.14 18.98
CA ILE A 274 -2.79 7.24 18.06
C ILE A 274 -2.88 8.59 18.78
N ASN A 275 -3.89 8.81 19.60
CA ASN A 275 -4.04 10.05 20.37
C ASN A 275 -2.90 10.24 21.39
N ASP A 276 -2.44 9.17 22.06
CA ASP A 276 -1.30 9.22 22.98
C ASP A 276 0.00 9.58 22.27
N PHE A 277 0.19 9.12 21.04
CA PHE A 277 1.34 9.45 20.19
C PHE A 277 1.34 10.93 19.78
N LYS A 278 0.16 11.55 19.66
CA LYS A 278 -0.05 12.95 19.24
C LYS A 278 0.56 13.25 17.86
N PRO A 279 0.15 12.57 16.80
CA PRO A 279 0.65 12.82 15.47
C PRO A 279 0.23 14.21 14.97
N GLN A 280 1.05 14.79 14.11
CA GLN A 280 0.70 16.02 13.38
C GLN A 280 -0.18 15.71 12.16
N ILE A 281 -0.05 14.50 11.60
CA ILE A 281 -0.85 13.97 10.49
C ILE A 281 -1.25 12.52 10.83
N LEU A 282 -2.50 12.20 10.54
CA LEU A 282 -3.01 10.83 10.47
C LEU A 282 -3.24 10.47 9.00
N ILE A 283 -2.59 9.41 8.55
CA ILE A 283 -2.81 8.79 7.24
C ILE A 283 -3.65 7.53 7.46
N ILE A 284 -4.69 7.35 6.66
CA ILE A 284 -5.54 6.15 6.73
C ILE A 284 -5.34 5.34 5.45
N ALA A 285 -4.83 4.11 5.58
CA ALA A 285 -4.91 3.10 4.55
C ALA A 285 -6.34 2.55 4.58
N LEU A 286 -7.13 2.96 3.58
CA LEU A 286 -8.57 2.70 3.55
C LEU A 286 -8.86 1.54 2.59
N GLY A 287 -8.72 0.30 3.06
CA GLY A 287 -9.35 -0.87 2.47
C GLY A 287 -10.84 -0.90 2.83
N LEU A 288 -11.67 -1.33 1.91
CA LEU A 288 -13.11 -1.50 2.12
C LEU A 288 -13.50 -3.00 2.20
N ASP A 289 -12.52 -3.86 2.21
CA ASP A 289 -12.61 -5.32 2.16
C ASP A 289 -12.85 -5.98 3.55
N ALA A 290 -12.91 -5.18 4.61
CA ALA A 290 -13.41 -5.62 5.91
C ALA A 290 -14.94 -5.86 5.92
N SER A 291 -15.68 -5.40 4.89
CA SER A 291 -17.11 -5.64 4.75
C SER A 291 -17.41 -7.09 4.37
N GLU A 292 -18.44 -7.71 4.98
CA GLU A 292 -18.92 -9.04 4.63
C GLU A 292 -19.38 -9.19 3.16
N GLU A 293 -19.66 -8.07 2.48
CA GLU A 293 -20.03 -8.05 1.06
C GLU A 293 -18.82 -8.16 0.12
N ASP A 294 -17.59 -8.02 0.63
CA ASP A 294 -16.38 -8.15 -0.20
C ASP A 294 -16.07 -9.63 -0.46
N PRO A 295 -15.73 -10.01 -1.71
CA PRO A 295 -15.39 -11.40 -2.04
C PRO A 295 -14.14 -11.95 -1.32
N LEU A 296 -13.30 -11.08 -0.76
CA LEU A 296 -12.12 -11.43 0.04
C LEU A 296 -12.37 -11.23 1.55
N ALA A 297 -13.62 -10.99 1.97
CA ALA A 297 -13.96 -10.74 3.37
C ALA A 297 -13.50 -11.88 4.30
N PHE A 298 -13.07 -11.48 5.49
CA PHE A 298 -12.65 -12.37 6.56
C PHE A 298 -13.43 -12.12 7.86
N LEU A 299 -13.76 -10.85 8.10
CA LEU A 299 -14.48 -10.39 9.30
C LEU A 299 -15.99 -10.51 9.16
#